data_7102097c36b2e0f601bee3a576a5c231
#
_entry.id   7102097c36b2e0f601bee3a576a5c231
#
_cell.length_a   1.000
_cell.length_b   1.000
_cell.length_c   1.000
_cell.angle_alpha   90.00
_cell.angle_beta   90.00
_cell.angle_gamma   90.00
#
_symmetry.space_group_name_H-M   'P 1'
#
loop_
_entity.id
_entity.type
_entity.pdbx_description
1 polymer ?
#
loop_
_entity_poly.entity_id
_entity_poly.type
_entity_poly.pdbx_seq_one_letter_code
_entity_poly.pdbx_strand_id
1 'polypeptide(L)'
;NESGYKNISNIPGSGAAGGVGGGLVAFMDSKLISGIETFIEISQIERKIKNCDLIITGEGKLDSQTRYGKVISGICSLAKKYKKPIIAVCGDSDIGIKKSLGIKKVYNILDNSDSIDSAIKNAKYYLSEIGEKIADSI
;
A
#
# COMPACT_ATOMS: atom_id res chain seq x y z
N ASN A 1 28.11 24.87 -1.47
CA ASN A 1 27.71 24.41 -2.80
C ASN A 1 28.29 25.36 -3.86
N GLU A 2 29.42 25.00 -4.45
CA GLU A 2 30.09 25.75 -5.50
C GLU A 2 29.33 25.77 -6.84
N SER A 3 28.29 24.91 -7.01
CA SER A 3 27.57 24.73 -8.27
C SER A 3 26.32 25.60 -8.44
N GLY A 4 25.88 26.35 -7.41
CA GLY A 4 24.64 27.14 -7.46
C GLY A 4 23.33 26.33 -7.51
N TYR A 5 23.40 24.99 -7.52
CA TYR A 5 22.22 24.12 -7.54
C TYR A 5 21.74 23.76 -6.13
N LYS A 6 20.45 23.42 -6.01
CA LYS A 6 19.85 22.99 -4.74
C LYS A 6 20.49 21.70 -4.25
N ASN A 7 20.82 21.65 -2.95
CA ASN A 7 21.24 20.40 -2.32
C ASN A 7 20.04 19.46 -2.16
N ILE A 8 20.10 18.30 -2.85
CA ILE A 8 19.03 17.30 -2.88
C ILE A 8 19.31 16.09 -1.98
N SER A 9 20.47 16.04 -1.32
CA SER A 9 20.93 14.86 -0.56
C SER A 9 19.96 14.40 0.52
N ASN A 10 19.23 15.34 1.12
CA ASN A 10 18.30 15.08 2.22
C ASN A 10 16.82 15.15 1.81
N ILE A 11 16.54 15.22 0.51
CA ILE A 11 15.14 15.26 0.03
C ILE A 11 14.64 13.83 -0.12
N PRO A 12 13.61 13.39 0.64
CA PRO A 12 13.04 12.07 0.51
C PRO A 12 12.56 11.81 -0.93
N GLY A 13 12.96 10.68 -1.50
CA GLY A 13 12.60 10.33 -2.88
C GLY A 13 13.56 10.87 -3.94
N SER A 14 14.58 11.67 -3.63
CA SER A 14 15.53 12.21 -4.60
C SER A 14 16.29 11.13 -5.38
N GLY A 15 16.54 9.97 -4.78
CA GLY A 15 17.18 8.81 -5.43
C GLY A 15 16.24 7.90 -6.22
N ALA A 16 14.93 8.12 -6.19
CA ALA A 16 13.96 7.30 -6.90
C ALA A 16 14.17 7.37 -8.42
N ALA A 17 13.84 6.28 -9.12
CA ALA A 17 14.00 6.16 -10.58
C ALA A 17 15.42 6.56 -11.08
N GLY A 18 16.46 6.09 -10.37
CA GLY A 18 17.85 6.40 -10.72
C GLY A 18 18.25 7.86 -10.53
N GLY A 19 17.53 8.59 -9.65
CA GLY A 19 17.84 9.99 -9.34
C GLY A 19 17.16 11.04 -10.23
N VAL A 20 16.27 10.63 -11.13
CA VAL A 20 15.53 11.58 -12.01
C VAL A 20 14.77 12.61 -11.18
N GLY A 21 14.08 12.19 -10.12
CA GLY A 21 13.36 13.10 -9.22
C GLY A 21 14.28 14.16 -8.61
N GLY A 22 15.45 13.75 -8.12
CA GLY A 22 16.47 14.66 -7.60
C GLY A 22 17.00 15.62 -8.65
N GLY A 23 17.26 15.14 -9.87
CA GLY A 23 17.65 15.97 -11.00
C GLY A 23 16.64 17.08 -11.32
N LEU A 24 15.35 16.72 -11.39
CA LEU A 24 14.28 17.68 -11.63
C LEU A 24 14.19 18.74 -10.51
N VAL A 25 14.40 18.36 -9.26
CA VAL A 25 14.44 19.35 -8.16
C VAL A 25 15.65 20.28 -8.31
N ALA A 26 16.84 19.71 -8.62
CA ALA A 26 18.08 20.50 -8.69
C ALA A 26 18.10 21.50 -9.86
N PHE A 27 17.62 21.08 -11.03
CA PHE A 27 17.77 21.83 -12.28
C PHE A 27 16.51 22.57 -12.71
N MET A 28 15.32 22.10 -12.33
CA MET A 28 14.03 22.63 -12.82
C MET A 28 13.14 23.19 -11.70
N ASP A 29 13.66 23.32 -10.49
CA ASP A 29 12.91 23.81 -9.33
C ASP A 29 11.62 23.00 -9.04
N SER A 30 11.61 21.73 -9.44
CA SER A 30 10.46 20.84 -9.26
C SER A 30 10.28 20.47 -7.80
N LYS A 31 9.07 20.04 -7.42
CA LYS A 31 8.74 19.56 -6.08
C LYS A 31 8.44 18.07 -6.12
N LEU A 32 9.14 17.31 -5.28
CA LEU A 32 8.77 15.90 -5.03
C LEU A 32 7.61 15.84 -4.06
N ILE A 33 6.59 15.10 -4.42
CA ILE A 33 5.41 14.86 -3.59
C ILE A 33 5.21 13.36 -3.41
N SER A 34 4.58 12.97 -2.31
CA SER A 34 4.27 11.56 -2.02
C SER A 34 3.23 11.04 -3.01
N GLY A 35 3.53 9.93 -3.71
CA GLY A 35 2.59 9.32 -4.63
C GLY A 35 1.29 8.87 -3.96
N ILE A 36 1.36 8.38 -2.71
CA ILE A 36 0.17 7.97 -1.96
C ILE A 36 -0.70 9.17 -1.56
N GLU A 37 -0.10 10.29 -1.15
CA GLU A 37 -0.86 11.51 -0.83
C GLU A 37 -1.57 12.05 -2.05
N THR A 38 -0.87 12.11 -3.19
CA THR A 38 -1.46 12.50 -4.48
C THR A 38 -2.59 11.58 -4.89
N PHE A 39 -2.40 10.26 -4.73
CA PHE A 39 -3.45 9.28 -5.02
C PHE A 39 -4.68 9.49 -4.14
N ILE A 40 -4.50 9.67 -2.84
CA ILE A 40 -5.59 9.92 -1.87
C ILE A 40 -6.37 11.18 -2.28
N GLU A 41 -5.67 12.25 -2.63
CA GLU A 41 -6.27 13.52 -3.04
C GLU A 41 -7.08 13.37 -4.34
N ILE A 42 -6.46 12.88 -5.41
CA ILE A 42 -7.10 12.76 -6.74
C ILE A 42 -8.27 11.77 -6.72
N SER A 43 -8.12 10.63 -6.04
CA SER A 43 -9.15 9.59 -5.98
C SER A 43 -10.31 9.92 -5.04
N GLN A 44 -10.16 10.95 -4.19
CA GLN A 44 -11.09 11.28 -3.11
C GLN A 44 -11.43 10.07 -2.21
N ILE A 45 -10.49 9.12 -2.10
CA ILE A 45 -10.71 7.86 -1.38
C ILE A 45 -10.96 8.08 0.10
N GLU A 46 -10.40 9.16 0.68
CA GLU A 46 -10.62 9.52 2.08
C GLU A 46 -12.11 9.72 2.38
N ARG A 47 -12.85 10.39 1.49
CA ARG A 47 -14.30 10.57 1.62
C ARG A 47 -15.05 9.24 1.59
N LYS A 48 -14.62 8.31 0.73
CA LYS A 48 -15.23 6.96 0.63
C LYS A 48 -14.96 6.17 1.91
N ILE A 49 -13.70 6.19 2.42
CA ILE A 49 -13.32 5.53 3.67
C ILE A 49 -14.10 6.06 4.87
N LYS A 50 -14.31 7.37 4.95
CA LYS A 50 -15.09 7.98 6.03
C LYS A 50 -16.53 7.42 6.09
N ASN A 51 -17.12 7.11 4.95
CA ASN A 51 -18.52 6.73 4.81
C ASN A 51 -18.75 5.21 4.61
N CYS A 52 -17.72 4.38 4.63
CA CYS A 52 -17.87 2.91 4.53
C CYS A 52 -17.91 2.26 5.93
N ASP A 53 -18.39 1.03 6.00
CA ASP A 53 -18.40 0.23 7.22
C ASP A 53 -17.19 -0.70 7.31
N LEU A 54 -16.63 -1.09 6.18
CA LEU A 54 -15.48 -1.98 6.05
C LEU A 54 -14.61 -1.56 4.88
N ILE A 55 -13.29 -1.70 5.03
CA ILE A 55 -12.32 -1.52 3.97
C ILE A 55 -11.73 -2.88 3.63
N ILE A 56 -11.75 -3.23 2.35
CA ILE A 56 -11.02 -4.38 1.80
C ILE A 56 -9.93 -3.84 0.91
N THR A 57 -8.70 -4.23 1.18
CA THR A 57 -7.50 -3.83 0.40
C THR A 57 -6.70 -5.05 0.00
N GLY A 58 -5.81 -4.91 -0.96
CA GLY A 58 -4.99 -6.02 -1.42
C GLY A 58 -3.64 -5.59 -1.99
N GLU A 59 -2.68 -6.50 -1.90
CA GLU A 59 -1.34 -6.38 -2.49
C GLU A 59 -0.77 -7.78 -2.77
N GLY A 60 0.21 -7.88 -3.68
CA GLY A 60 0.87 -9.16 -3.94
C GLY A 60 1.56 -9.73 -2.70
N LYS A 61 2.33 -8.91 -1.98
CA LYS A 61 2.98 -9.31 -0.72
C LYS A 61 2.92 -8.18 0.31
N LEU A 62 2.48 -8.53 1.52
CA LEU A 62 2.54 -7.66 2.70
C LEU A 62 3.82 -7.93 3.48
N ASP A 63 4.80 -7.05 3.38
CA ASP A 63 6.09 -7.15 4.04
C ASP A 63 6.47 -5.87 4.81
N SER A 64 7.67 -5.86 5.37
CA SER A 64 8.18 -4.69 6.10
C SER A 64 8.28 -3.43 5.23
N GLN A 65 8.48 -3.57 3.93
CA GLN A 65 8.53 -2.43 2.99
C GLN A 65 7.15 -1.81 2.74
N THR A 66 6.08 -2.56 2.95
CA THR A 66 4.70 -2.06 2.84
C THR A 66 4.43 -0.88 3.80
N ARG A 67 5.20 -0.73 4.88
CA ARG A 67 5.10 0.40 5.82
C ARG A 67 5.57 1.73 5.23
N TYR A 68 6.39 1.70 4.19
CA TYR A 68 7.08 2.89 3.68
C TYR A 68 6.47 3.35 2.36
N GLY A 69 5.44 4.22 2.46
CA GLY A 69 4.95 4.99 1.31
C GLY A 69 4.15 4.22 0.25
N LYS A 70 3.78 2.95 0.51
CA LYS A 70 2.91 2.18 -0.39
C LYS A 70 1.43 2.49 -0.17
N VAL A 71 0.61 2.18 -1.16
CA VAL A 71 -0.84 2.46 -1.14
C VAL A 71 -1.51 1.89 0.11
N ILE A 72 -1.20 0.65 0.48
CA ILE A 72 -1.79 0.00 1.67
C ILE A 72 -1.48 0.77 2.96
N SER A 73 -0.26 1.27 3.16
CA SER A 73 0.06 2.03 4.37
C SER A 73 -0.75 3.33 4.49
N GLY A 74 -0.99 4.00 3.37
CA GLY A 74 -1.86 5.18 3.32
C GLY A 74 -3.31 4.84 3.65
N ILE A 75 -3.83 3.77 3.06
CA ILE A 75 -5.20 3.28 3.35
C ILE A 75 -5.34 2.85 4.81
N CYS A 76 -4.37 2.12 5.38
CA CYS A 76 -4.36 1.76 6.80
C CYS A 76 -4.33 2.99 7.72
N SER A 77 -3.58 4.03 7.35
CA SER A 77 -3.55 5.29 8.11
C SER A 77 -4.91 5.99 8.11
N LEU A 78 -5.60 6.02 6.97
CA LEU A 78 -6.96 6.55 6.87
C LEU A 78 -7.97 5.68 7.63
N ALA A 79 -7.87 4.35 7.53
CA ALA A 79 -8.69 3.42 8.29
C ALA A 79 -8.58 3.69 9.81
N LYS A 80 -7.35 3.85 10.31
CA LYS A 80 -7.09 4.20 11.71
C LYS A 80 -7.67 5.58 12.07
N LYS A 81 -7.46 6.60 11.23
CA LYS A 81 -7.99 7.96 11.42
C LYS A 81 -9.51 7.95 11.61
N TYR A 82 -10.22 7.18 10.79
CA TYR A 82 -11.69 7.10 10.80
C TYR A 82 -12.24 5.91 11.59
N LYS A 83 -11.39 5.18 12.32
CA LYS A 83 -11.76 4.01 13.14
C LYS A 83 -12.53 2.96 12.34
N LYS A 84 -12.15 2.75 11.08
CA LYS A 84 -12.79 1.78 10.19
C LYS A 84 -12.05 0.44 10.23
N PRO A 85 -12.77 -0.69 10.30
CA PRO A 85 -12.15 -1.99 10.17
C PRO A 85 -11.57 -2.17 8.78
N ILE A 86 -10.38 -2.79 8.71
CA ILE A 86 -9.70 -3.08 7.45
C ILE A 86 -9.30 -4.54 7.38
N ILE A 87 -9.58 -5.16 6.26
CA ILE A 87 -9.18 -6.51 5.88
C ILE A 87 -8.21 -6.40 4.71
N ALA A 88 -7.14 -7.19 4.74
CA ALA A 88 -6.24 -7.30 3.60
C ALA A 88 -6.33 -8.68 2.96
N VAL A 89 -6.29 -8.72 1.63
CA VAL A 89 -6.15 -9.92 0.83
C VAL A 89 -4.85 -9.82 0.05
N CYS A 90 -3.98 -10.80 0.17
CA CYS A 90 -2.66 -10.77 -0.47
C CYS A 90 -2.20 -12.16 -0.93
N GLY A 91 -1.18 -12.19 -1.79
CA GLY A 91 -0.54 -13.45 -2.16
C GLY A 91 0.12 -14.10 -0.94
N ASP A 92 0.89 -13.29 -0.19
CA ASP A 92 1.63 -13.69 1.00
C ASP A 92 1.78 -12.53 1.99
N SER A 93 2.07 -12.83 3.26
CA SER A 93 2.31 -11.80 4.28
C SER A 93 3.34 -12.22 5.32
N ASP A 94 4.20 -11.28 5.72
CA ASP A 94 5.15 -11.48 6.80
C ASP A 94 4.45 -11.52 8.18
N ILE A 95 5.00 -12.34 9.09
CA ILE A 95 4.53 -12.45 10.47
C ILE A 95 4.58 -11.08 11.15
N GLY A 96 3.47 -10.70 11.79
CA GLY A 96 3.38 -9.45 12.56
C GLY A 96 3.04 -8.20 11.74
N ILE A 97 3.04 -8.24 10.40
CA ILE A 97 2.69 -7.09 9.56
C ILE A 97 1.24 -6.61 9.82
N LYS A 98 0.33 -7.55 10.03
CA LYS A 98 -1.06 -7.29 10.40
C LYS A 98 -1.19 -6.32 11.59
N LYS A 99 -0.47 -6.61 12.68
CA LYS A 99 -0.51 -5.80 13.91
C LYS A 99 0.09 -4.41 13.68
N SER A 100 1.18 -4.33 12.94
CA SER A 100 1.88 -3.07 12.70
C SER A 100 1.09 -2.09 11.83
N LEU A 101 0.27 -2.60 10.90
CA LEU A 101 -0.58 -1.81 10.03
C LEU A 101 -2.00 -1.59 10.60
N GLY A 102 -2.34 -2.22 11.73
CA GLY A 102 -3.68 -2.13 12.32
C GLY A 102 -4.75 -2.85 11.51
N ILE A 103 -4.38 -3.87 10.73
CA ILE A 103 -5.29 -4.66 9.91
C ILE A 103 -6.04 -5.66 10.81
N LYS A 104 -7.37 -5.71 10.69
CA LYS A 104 -8.22 -6.62 11.48
C LYS A 104 -7.98 -8.09 11.11
N LYS A 105 -7.91 -8.38 9.81
CA LYS A 105 -7.68 -9.74 9.29
C LYS A 105 -6.90 -9.68 7.98
N VAL A 106 -6.00 -10.63 7.79
CA VAL A 106 -5.27 -10.86 6.55
C VAL A 106 -5.66 -12.23 6.02
N TYR A 107 -5.93 -12.31 4.73
CA TYR A 107 -6.13 -13.56 4.01
C TYR A 107 -5.01 -13.69 2.98
N ASN A 108 -4.22 -14.74 3.11
CA ASN A 108 -3.17 -15.05 2.14
C ASN A 108 -3.69 -16.10 1.14
N ILE A 109 -3.42 -15.90 -0.13
CA ILE A 109 -3.72 -16.90 -1.15
C ILE A 109 -2.88 -18.16 -0.92
N LEU A 110 -1.60 -17.99 -0.51
CA LEU A 110 -0.70 -19.10 -0.25
C LEU A 110 -1.17 -20.04 0.86
N ASP A 111 -1.94 -19.56 1.85
CA ASP A 111 -2.49 -20.40 2.91
C ASP A 111 -3.52 -21.44 2.41
N ASN A 112 -4.04 -21.24 1.19
CA ASN A 112 -5.06 -22.10 0.57
C ASN A 112 -4.55 -22.78 -0.72
N SER A 113 -3.28 -22.65 -1.07
CA SER A 113 -2.69 -23.18 -2.29
C SER A 113 -1.55 -24.16 -2.01
N ASP A 114 -1.36 -25.12 -2.89
CA ASP A 114 -0.32 -26.16 -2.75
C ASP A 114 1.09 -25.61 -3.08
N SER A 115 1.17 -24.52 -3.83
CA SER A 115 2.44 -23.92 -4.25
C SER A 115 2.25 -22.46 -4.70
N ILE A 116 3.36 -21.72 -4.80
CA ILE A 116 3.39 -20.36 -5.37
C ILE A 116 2.88 -20.36 -6.81
N ASP A 117 3.29 -21.32 -7.63
CA ASP A 117 2.86 -21.43 -9.02
C ASP A 117 1.35 -21.68 -9.12
N SER A 118 0.80 -22.54 -8.26
CA SER A 118 -0.63 -22.77 -8.16
C SER A 118 -1.36 -21.50 -7.72
N ALA A 119 -0.84 -20.78 -6.72
CA ALA A 119 -1.41 -19.52 -6.25
C ALA A 119 -1.50 -18.48 -7.37
N ILE A 120 -0.45 -18.31 -8.16
CA ILE A 120 -0.42 -17.35 -9.28
C ILE A 120 -1.37 -17.80 -10.40
N LYS A 121 -1.29 -19.06 -10.83
CA LYS A 121 -2.09 -19.59 -11.92
C LYS A 121 -3.59 -19.57 -11.64
N ASN A 122 -3.97 -19.85 -10.40
CA ASN A 122 -5.36 -19.98 -9.97
C ASN A 122 -5.80 -18.80 -9.06
N ALA A 123 -5.11 -17.66 -9.13
CA ALA A 123 -5.37 -16.50 -8.24
C ALA A 123 -6.85 -16.07 -8.23
N LYS A 124 -7.51 -16.08 -9.39
CA LYS A 124 -8.94 -15.75 -9.51
C LYS A 124 -9.82 -16.69 -8.68
N TYR A 125 -9.54 -17.98 -8.71
CA TYR A 125 -10.28 -18.97 -7.93
C TYR A 125 -10.10 -18.74 -6.43
N TYR A 126 -8.86 -18.60 -5.95
CA TYR A 126 -8.58 -18.36 -4.54
C TYR A 126 -9.15 -17.03 -4.04
N LEU A 127 -9.12 -15.99 -4.88
CA LEU A 127 -9.75 -14.70 -4.53
C LEU A 127 -11.27 -14.81 -4.39
N SER A 128 -11.93 -15.64 -5.20
CA SER A 128 -13.37 -15.92 -5.07
C SER A 128 -13.68 -16.61 -3.74
N GLU A 129 -12.95 -17.69 -3.41
CA GLU A 129 -13.06 -18.39 -2.13
C GLU A 129 -12.85 -17.46 -0.93
N ILE A 130 -11.84 -16.59 -1.02
CA ILE A 130 -11.58 -15.59 0.03
C ILE A 130 -12.73 -14.59 0.13
N GLY A 131 -13.28 -14.18 -1.02
CA GLY A 131 -14.44 -13.27 -1.07
C GLY A 131 -15.65 -13.85 -0.35
N GLU A 132 -15.96 -15.13 -0.55
CA GLU A 132 -17.02 -15.84 0.15
C GLU A 132 -16.76 -15.89 1.67
N LYS A 133 -15.53 -16.26 2.08
CA LYS A 133 -15.14 -16.26 3.51
C LYS A 133 -15.24 -14.88 4.17
N ILE A 134 -14.99 -13.81 3.42
CA ILE A 134 -15.16 -12.45 3.92
C ILE A 134 -16.65 -12.15 4.07
N ALA A 135 -17.46 -12.45 3.07
CA ALA A 135 -18.92 -12.22 3.10
C ALA A 135 -19.59 -12.91 4.29
N ASP A 136 -19.21 -14.16 4.57
CA ASP A 136 -19.74 -14.91 5.72
C ASP A 136 -19.28 -14.37 7.10
N SER A 137 -18.27 -13.51 7.12
CA SER A 137 -17.67 -12.94 8.33
C SER A 137 -18.14 -11.53 8.70
N ILE A 138 -18.96 -10.93 7.85
CA ILE A 138 -19.52 -9.58 8.01
C ILE A 138 -20.93 -9.67 8.59
#